data_f439b8b6acd0069429ab3d91338e2b94
#
_entry.id   f439b8b6acd0069429ab3d91338e2b94
#
_cell.length_a   1.000
_cell.length_b   1.000
_cell.length_c   1.000
_cell.angle_alpha   90.00
_cell.angle_beta   90.00
_cell.angle_gamma   90.00
#
_symmetry.space_group_name_H-M   'P 1'
#
loop_
_entity.id
_entity.type
_entity.pdbx_description
1 polymer ?
#
loop_
_entity_poly.entity_id
_entity_poly.type
_entity_poly.pdbx_seq_one_letter_code
_entity_poly.pdbx_strand_id
1 'polypeptide(L)' 'MRVTSKYDDVTGKVIEEVEYNDRNRPVRIKKYEWNENGTKAKQYNYLPNGKLYSVKVYEYIFSDK' A
#
# COMPACT_ATOMS: atom_id res chain seq x y z
N MET A 1 0.64 15.89 -11.02
CA MET A 1 0.48 14.94 -9.92
C MET A 1 1.62 13.94 -9.96
N ARG A 2 2.24 13.68 -8.83
CA ARG A 2 3.40 12.81 -8.78
C ARG A 2 3.15 11.70 -7.75
N VAL A 3 3.58 10.49 -8.09
CA VAL A 3 3.47 9.35 -7.19
C VAL A 3 4.87 8.78 -6.98
N THR A 4 5.25 8.58 -5.73
CA THR A 4 6.50 7.90 -5.40
C THR A 4 6.16 6.54 -4.80
N SER A 5 7.02 5.56 -5.04
CA SER A 5 6.81 4.21 -4.55
C SER A 5 8.06 3.69 -3.88
N LYS A 6 7.87 2.93 -2.82
CA LYS A 6 8.95 2.20 -2.17
C LYS A 6 8.72 0.72 -2.36
N TYR A 7 9.80 0.00 -2.58
CA TYR A 7 9.74 -1.44 -2.86
C TYR A 7 10.54 -2.21 -1.83
N ASP A 8 10.09 -3.42 -1.58
CA ASP A 8 10.82 -4.35 -0.72
C ASP A 8 12.05 -4.85 -1.47
N ASP A 9 13.22 -4.80 -0.82
CA ASP A 9 14.48 -5.21 -1.45
C ASP A 9 14.53 -6.69 -1.78
N VAL A 10 13.80 -7.50 -1.05
CA VAL A 10 13.84 -8.95 -1.22
C VAL A 10 12.83 -9.41 -2.27
N THR A 11 11.59 -8.92 -2.17
CA THR A 11 10.52 -9.39 -3.05
C THR A 11 10.32 -8.52 -4.27
N GLY A 12 10.78 -7.27 -4.24
CA GLY A 12 10.54 -6.33 -5.32
C GLY A 12 9.12 -5.78 -5.36
N LYS A 13 8.30 -6.10 -4.36
CA LYS A 13 6.91 -5.65 -4.34
C LYS A 13 6.79 -4.28 -3.69
N VAL A 14 5.82 -3.51 -4.15
CA VAL A 14 5.59 -2.17 -3.61
C VAL A 14 5.07 -2.28 -2.17
N ILE A 15 5.68 -1.52 -1.26
CA ILE A 15 5.28 -1.50 0.15
C ILE A 15 4.68 -0.17 0.56
N GLU A 16 4.94 0.87 -0.19
CA GLU A 16 4.42 2.20 0.13
C GLU A 16 4.28 3.02 -1.15
N GLU A 17 3.19 3.76 -1.25
CA GLU A 17 3.00 4.73 -2.31
C GLU A 17 2.56 6.05 -1.70
N VAL A 18 3.13 7.16 -2.17
CA VAL A 18 2.74 8.50 -1.75
C VAL A 18 2.39 9.30 -2.98
N GLU A 19 1.21 9.88 -2.98
CA GLU A 19 0.71 10.70 -4.07
C GLU A 19 0.83 12.17 -3.68
N TYR A 20 1.43 12.98 -4.56
CA TYR A 20 1.66 14.41 -4.31
C TYR A 20 0.87 15.26 -5.29
N ASN A 21 0.41 16.41 -4.82
CA ASN A 21 -0.24 17.38 -5.69
C ASN A 21 0.81 18.25 -6.40
N ASP A 22 0.33 19.25 -7.17
CA ASP A 22 1.21 20.14 -7.93
C ASP A 22 2.12 20.98 -7.05
N ARG A 23 1.82 21.11 -5.77
CA ARG A 23 2.62 21.87 -4.82
C ARG A 23 3.57 21.01 -4.03
N ASN A 24 3.78 19.76 -4.47
CA ASN A 24 4.64 18.80 -3.81
C ASN A 24 4.20 18.47 -2.37
N ARG A 25 2.90 18.51 -2.11
CA ARG A 25 2.35 18.13 -0.82
C ARG A 25 1.69 16.77 -0.94
N PRO A 26 1.91 15.87 0.02
CA PRO A 26 1.25 14.57 -0.03
C PRO A 26 -0.25 14.73 0.13
N VAL A 27 -1.01 14.05 -0.73
CA VAL A 27 -2.47 14.04 -0.66
C VAL A 27 -3.01 12.66 -0.30
N ARG A 28 -2.23 11.61 -0.54
CA ARG A 28 -2.58 10.24 -0.17
C ARG A 28 -1.32 9.47 0.14
N ILE A 29 -1.42 8.63 1.17
CA ILE A 29 -0.33 7.74 1.55
C ILE A 29 -0.94 6.35 1.67
N LYS A 30 -0.35 5.38 0.99
CA LYS A 30 -0.80 3.99 1.02
C LYS A 30 0.35 3.11 1.41
N LYS A 31 0.08 2.14 2.28
CA LYS A 31 1.05 1.12 2.65
C LYS A 31 0.45 -0.25 2.40
N TYR A 32 1.29 -1.19 2.02
CA TYR A 32 0.84 -2.53 1.63
C TYR A 32 1.57 -3.58 2.42
N GLU A 33 0.84 -4.62 2.80
CA GLU A 33 1.42 -5.84 3.35
C GLU A 33 1.15 -6.96 2.38
N TRP A 34 2.12 -7.86 2.25
CA TRP A 34 2.04 -8.97 1.31
C TRP A 34 2.16 -10.30 2.05
N ASN A 35 1.43 -11.29 1.56
CA ASN A 35 1.55 -12.65 2.05
C ASN A 35 2.78 -13.31 1.45
N GLU A 36 3.23 -14.42 2.06
CA GLU A 36 4.38 -15.16 1.59
C GLU A 36 4.22 -15.66 0.15
N ASN A 37 2.98 -15.95 -0.24
CA ASN A 37 2.71 -16.45 -1.59
C ASN A 37 2.63 -15.34 -2.65
N GLY A 38 2.89 -14.10 -2.25
CA GLY A 38 2.91 -12.98 -3.19
C GLY A 38 1.58 -12.27 -3.38
N THR A 39 0.53 -12.69 -2.69
CA THR A 39 -0.75 -12.00 -2.75
C THR A 39 -0.79 -10.87 -1.74
N LYS A 40 -1.58 -9.86 -2.05
CA LYS A 40 -1.73 -8.70 -1.17
C LYS A 40 -2.54 -9.09 0.06
N ALA A 41 -2.01 -8.83 1.26
CA ALA A 41 -2.70 -9.15 2.50
C ALA A 41 -3.52 -7.98 3.01
N LYS A 42 -2.93 -6.79 3.08
CA LYS A 42 -3.61 -5.60 3.59
C LYS A 42 -3.14 -4.37 2.85
N GLN A 43 -4.01 -3.38 2.81
CA GLN A 43 -3.67 -2.06 2.30
C GLN A 43 -4.11 -1.04 3.35
N TYR A 44 -3.17 -0.22 3.79
CA TYR A 44 -3.43 0.84 4.74
C TYR A 44 -3.47 2.17 4.00
N ASN A 45 -4.54 2.92 4.22
CA ASN A 45 -4.70 4.23 3.61
C ASN A 45 -4.60 5.29 4.69
N TYR A 46 -3.72 6.26 4.50
CA TYR A 46 -3.48 7.32 5.46
C TYR A 46 -3.87 8.67 4.89
N LEU A 47 -4.29 9.57 5.78
CA LEU A 47 -4.49 10.97 5.44
C LEU A 47 -3.12 11.65 5.30
N PRO A 48 -3.07 12.82 4.64
CA PRO A 48 -1.80 13.55 4.48
C PRO A 48 -1.09 13.88 5.79
N ASN A 49 -1.84 13.98 6.88
CA ASN A 49 -1.26 14.26 8.20
C ASN A 49 -0.70 13.02 8.89
N GLY A 50 -0.76 11.86 8.24
CA GLY A 50 -0.24 10.61 8.77
C GLY A 50 -1.23 9.80 9.59
N LYS A 51 -2.45 10.26 9.75
CA LYS A 51 -3.46 9.50 10.47
C LYS A 51 -4.05 8.40 9.59
N LEU A 52 -4.28 7.26 10.19
CA LEU A 52 -4.88 6.14 9.48
C LEU A 52 -6.33 6.48 9.11
N TYR A 53 -6.64 6.37 7.83
CA TYR A 53 -7.95 6.67 7.31
C TYR A 53 -8.81 5.42 7.15
N SER A 54 -8.24 4.38 6.55
CA SER A 54 -8.94 3.11 6.35
C SER A 54 -7.96 1.99 6.13
N VAL A 55 -8.43 0.76 6.34
CA VAL A 55 -7.65 -0.44 6.11
C VAL A 55 -8.49 -1.37 5.24
N LYS A 56 -7.90 -1.86 4.17
CA LYS A 56 -8.49 -2.92 3.37
C LYS A 56 -7.80 -4.22 3.71
N VAL A 57 -8.58 -5.24 4.03
CA VAL A 57 -8.06 -6.57 4.29
C VAL A 57 -8.51 -7.46 3.14
N TYR A 58 -7.55 -8.15 2.54
CA TYR A 58 -7.83 -9.05 1.43
C TYR A 58 -7.82 -10.49 1.95
N GLU A 59 -8.92 -11.17 1.76
CA GLU A 59 -9.03 -12.56 2.14
C GLU A 59 -9.08 -13.40 0.88
N TYR A 60 -8.29 -14.45 0.88
CA TYR A 60 -8.24 -15.37 -0.25
C TYR A 60 -8.66 -16.74 0.24
N ILE A 61 -9.64 -17.31 -0.43
CA ILE A 61 -10.10 -18.64 -0.11
C ILE A 61 -9.49 -19.60 -1.12
N PHE A 62 -8.67 -20.50 -0.63
CA PHE A 62 -8.03 -21.51 -1.46
C PHE A 62 -8.78 -22.82 -1.24
N SER A 63 -9.27 -23.36 -2.31
CA SER A 63 -10.02 -24.60 -2.27
C SER A 63 -9.09 -25.79 -2.47
N ASP A 64 -9.09 -26.69 -1.54
CA ASP A 64 -8.34 -27.94 -1.65
C ASP A 64 -9.22 -28.97 -2.33
N LYS A 65 -8.74 -29.48 -3.39
CA LYS A 65 -9.52 -30.47 -4.11
C LYS A 65 -8.77 -31.73 -4.42
#